data_b469ead7be0b9a92b9f6e271a0b87bcf
#
_entry.id   b469ead7be0b9a92b9f6e271a0b87bcf
#
_cell.length_a   1.000
_cell.length_b   1.000
_cell.length_c   1.000
_cell.angle_alpha   90.00
_cell.angle_beta   90.00
_cell.angle_gamma   90.00
#
_symmetry.space_group_name_H-M   'P 1'
#
loop_
_entity.id
_entity.type
_entity.pdbx_description
1 polymer ?
#
loop_
_entity_poly.entity_id
_entity_poly.type
_entity_poly.pdbx_seq_one_letter_code
_entity_poly.pdbx_strand_id
1 'polypeptide(L)'
;MPVQVTSRNFASRNRKNQSEFRKRQLIEATMDCVDKLGMSQTTLARIAERAGISQGNVVFHFHSKEALLDETLRYLSDEYRSNWVDALAAAAPDPHAQLRALVEASFTAKICNRRKISLWFAFWGESRSRPKYMRVCGAHDKEFSDHVLSICRRLESASDARLSANTAALSIEGMIDGLWQNFLIGPPGFKRHQAVQAVFELIDSIYPDHPKQ
;
A
#
# COMPACT_ATOMS: atom_id res chain seq x y z
N MET A 1 -22.93 46.27 -8.28
CA MET A 1 -22.17 45.64 -7.17
C MET A 1 -21.97 44.17 -7.44
N PRO A 2 -20.81 43.74 -7.88
CA PRO A 2 -20.31 42.41 -7.49
C PRO A 2 -18.80 42.37 -7.48
N VAL A 3 -18.08 42.22 -6.36
CA VAL A 3 -16.65 41.84 -6.37
C VAL A 3 -16.15 41.26 -5.03
N GLN A 4 -17.00 41.02 -4.02
CA GLN A 4 -16.51 40.50 -2.73
C GLN A 4 -16.51 38.99 -2.55
N VAL A 5 -17.00 38.20 -3.52
CA VAL A 5 -17.10 36.71 -3.41
C VAL A 5 -15.80 36.00 -3.80
N THR A 6 -14.97 36.58 -4.65
CA THR A 6 -13.76 35.93 -5.22
C THR A 6 -12.56 35.92 -4.27
N SER A 7 -12.32 36.93 -3.44
CA SER A 7 -11.14 36.98 -2.57
C SER A 7 -11.22 36.04 -1.35
N ARG A 8 -12.41 35.86 -0.76
CA ARG A 8 -12.62 34.90 0.35
C ARG A 8 -12.41 33.45 -0.10
N ASN A 9 -12.87 33.09 -1.27
CA ASN A 9 -12.69 31.76 -1.84
C ASN A 9 -11.22 31.45 -2.15
N PHE A 10 -10.44 32.43 -2.62
CA PHE A 10 -9.02 32.27 -2.94
C PHE A 10 -8.18 32.07 -1.65
N ALA A 11 -8.43 32.87 -0.61
CA ALA A 11 -7.73 32.75 0.67
C ALA A 11 -8.08 31.44 1.43
N SER A 12 -9.33 30.95 1.31
CA SER A 12 -9.77 29.68 1.86
C SER A 12 -9.10 28.49 1.14
N ARG A 13 -9.04 28.53 -0.18
CA ARG A 13 -8.39 27.48 -1.01
C ARG A 13 -6.88 27.42 -0.74
N ASN A 14 -6.23 28.55 -0.58
CA ASN A 14 -4.79 28.60 -0.28
C ASN A 14 -4.47 28.04 1.11
N ARG A 15 -5.29 28.34 2.13
CA ARG A 15 -5.16 27.76 3.49
C ARG A 15 -5.39 26.25 3.50
N LYS A 16 -6.36 25.75 2.74
CA LYS A 16 -6.61 24.31 2.61
C LYS A 16 -5.41 23.60 1.96
N ASN A 17 -4.90 24.15 0.86
CA ASN A 17 -3.73 23.59 0.18
C ASN A 17 -2.48 23.57 1.08
N GLN A 18 -2.27 24.62 1.87
CA GLN A 18 -1.16 24.68 2.82
C GLN A 18 -1.32 23.65 3.97
N SER A 19 -2.53 23.44 4.45
CA SER A 19 -2.83 22.42 5.46
C SER A 19 -2.56 21.01 4.93
N GLU A 20 -3.03 20.70 3.72
CA GLU A 20 -2.78 19.38 3.08
C GLU A 20 -1.28 19.16 2.81
N PHE A 21 -0.56 20.19 2.36
CA PHE A 21 0.89 20.12 2.21
C PHE A 21 1.59 19.79 3.53
N ARG A 22 1.18 20.43 4.65
CA ARG A 22 1.75 20.17 5.97
C ARG A 22 1.43 18.76 6.48
N LYS A 23 0.20 18.29 6.28
CA LYS A 23 -0.16 16.90 6.62
C LYS A 23 0.71 15.91 5.85
N ARG A 24 0.88 16.11 4.55
CA ARG A 24 1.74 15.26 3.73
C ARG A 24 3.18 15.26 4.21
N GLN A 25 3.74 16.43 4.53
CA GLN A 25 5.09 16.56 5.09
C GLN A 25 5.25 15.76 6.39
N LEU A 26 4.24 15.79 7.27
CA LEU A 26 4.24 15.04 8.52
C LEU A 26 4.10 13.53 8.31
N ILE A 27 3.29 13.09 7.36
CA ILE A 27 3.19 11.67 6.95
C ILE A 27 4.54 11.16 6.44
N GLU A 28 5.20 11.91 5.56
CA GLU A 28 6.52 11.54 5.04
C GLU A 28 7.58 11.47 6.16
N ALA A 29 7.60 12.44 7.08
CA ALA A 29 8.49 12.43 8.23
C ALA A 29 8.20 11.26 9.20
N THR A 30 6.94 10.88 9.34
CA THR A 30 6.53 9.72 10.16
C THR A 30 7.06 8.42 9.56
N MET A 31 6.92 8.22 8.25
CA MET A 31 7.48 7.05 7.57
C MET A 31 8.99 6.97 7.74
N ASP A 32 9.70 8.11 7.63
CA ASP A 32 11.15 8.17 7.85
C ASP A 32 11.54 7.82 9.29
N CYS A 33 10.75 8.26 10.28
CA CYS A 33 11.02 7.94 11.69
C CYS A 33 10.78 6.45 11.97
N VAL A 34 9.71 5.87 11.46
CA VAL A 34 9.42 4.44 11.66
C VAL A 34 10.48 3.57 10.98
N ASP A 35 10.90 3.90 9.76
CA ASP A 35 11.94 3.14 9.05
C ASP A 35 13.30 3.16 9.79
N LYS A 36 13.69 4.32 10.36
CA LYS A 36 14.99 4.48 10.98
C LYS A 36 15.04 4.07 12.44
N LEU A 37 13.96 4.27 13.18
CA LEU A 37 13.93 4.16 14.64
C LEU A 37 13.01 3.04 15.14
N GLY A 38 12.13 2.54 14.27
CA GLY A 38 11.04 1.66 14.65
C GLY A 38 9.84 2.39 15.29
N MET A 39 8.72 1.68 15.42
CA MET A 39 7.45 2.23 15.92
C MET A 39 7.55 2.77 17.35
N SER A 40 8.22 2.02 18.24
CA SER A 40 8.35 2.37 19.67
C SER A 40 9.14 3.66 19.91
N GLN A 41 10.19 3.88 19.13
CA GLN A 41 11.05 5.05 19.24
C GLN A 41 10.54 6.28 18.48
N THR A 42 9.50 6.13 17.65
CA THR A 42 8.86 7.23 16.92
C THR A 42 8.02 8.06 17.88
N THR A 43 8.34 9.35 18.05
CA THR A 43 7.64 10.31 18.91
C THR A 43 7.23 11.57 18.11
N LEU A 44 6.25 12.33 18.60
CA LEU A 44 5.86 13.60 17.94
C LEU A 44 7.03 14.59 17.86
N ALA A 45 7.90 14.62 18.88
CA ALA A 45 9.11 15.47 18.87
C ALA A 45 10.07 15.09 17.74
N ARG A 46 10.37 13.79 17.56
CA ARG A 46 11.24 13.30 16.49
C ARG A 46 10.63 13.48 15.09
N ILE A 47 9.31 13.32 14.98
CA ILE A 47 8.61 13.59 13.70
C ILE A 47 8.68 15.10 13.38
N ALA A 48 8.47 15.98 14.36
CA ALA A 48 8.58 17.43 14.21
C ALA A 48 9.99 17.86 13.76
N GLU A 49 11.00 17.34 14.44
CA GLU A 49 12.43 17.54 14.08
C GLU A 49 12.71 17.07 12.64
N ARG A 50 12.26 15.86 12.29
CA ARG A 50 12.43 15.29 10.95
C ARG A 50 11.71 16.09 9.87
N ALA A 51 10.54 16.65 10.19
CA ALA A 51 9.76 17.49 9.29
C ALA A 51 10.26 18.95 9.23
N GLY A 52 11.18 19.37 10.10
CA GLY A 52 11.66 20.74 10.18
C GLY A 52 10.59 21.75 10.66
N ILE A 53 9.70 21.30 11.56
CA ILE A 53 8.64 22.15 12.14
C ILE A 53 8.57 21.99 13.66
N SER A 54 7.84 22.88 14.34
CA SER A 54 7.67 22.76 15.79
C SER A 54 6.73 21.60 16.17
N GLN A 55 6.94 20.99 17.34
CA GLN A 55 6.03 19.97 17.88
C GLN A 55 4.60 20.49 18.05
N GLY A 56 4.42 21.77 18.41
CA GLY A 56 3.11 22.42 18.49
C GLY A 56 2.35 22.38 17.15
N ASN A 57 3.05 22.55 16.03
CA ASN A 57 2.46 22.38 14.69
C ASN A 57 2.00 20.95 14.42
N VAL A 58 2.76 19.94 14.86
CA VAL A 58 2.34 18.54 14.73
C VAL A 58 1.06 18.28 15.51
N VAL A 59 1.00 18.73 16.78
CA VAL A 59 -0.17 18.60 17.65
C VAL A 59 -1.37 19.35 17.06
N PHE A 60 -1.17 20.49 16.46
CA PHE A 60 -2.23 21.26 15.78
C PHE A 60 -2.87 20.47 14.64
N HIS A 61 -2.07 19.74 13.85
CA HIS A 61 -2.58 18.98 12.70
C HIS A 61 -3.14 17.60 13.07
N PHE A 62 -2.56 16.91 14.07
CA PHE A 62 -2.86 15.50 14.32
C PHE A 62 -3.23 15.15 15.77
N HIS A 63 -3.15 16.09 16.70
CA HIS A 63 -3.51 15.95 18.12
C HIS A 63 -2.71 14.88 18.89
N SER A 64 -2.44 13.71 18.31
CA SER A 64 -1.69 12.61 18.94
C SER A 64 -0.79 11.86 17.95
N LYS A 65 0.18 11.11 18.49
CA LYS A 65 1.01 10.18 17.70
C LYS A 65 0.15 9.13 17.00
N GLU A 66 -0.83 8.60 17.70
CA GLU A 66 -1.74 7.56 17.20
C GLU A 66 -2.55 8.08 16.01
N ALA A 67 -3.10 9.29 16.09
CA ALA A 67 -3.84 9.88 14.99
C ALA A 67 -2.96 10.11 13.74
N LEU A 68 -1.70 10.52 13.94
CA LEU A 68 -0.74 10.68 12.85
C LEU A 68 -0.34 9.32 12.23
N LEU A 69 -0.14 8.30 13.04
CA LEU A 69 0.14 6.94 12.57
C LEU A 69 -1.05 6.37 11.78
N ASP A 70 -2.29 6.58 12.24
CA ASP A 70 -3.50 6.14 11.53
C ASP A 70 -3.64 6.82 10.18
N GLU A 71 -3.37 8.12 10.12
CA GLU A 71 -3.43 8.87 8.87
C GLU A 71 -2.29 8.45 7.91
N THR A 72 -1.11 8.14 8.46
CA THR A 72 0.01 7.61 7.67
C THR A 72 -0.33 6.23 7.09
N LEU A 73 -0.95 5.37 7.87
CA LEU A 73 -1.40 4.06 7.41
C LEU A 73 -2.50 4.19 6.34
N ARG A 74 -3.49 5.08 6.56
CA ARG A 74 -4.54 5.36 5.56
C ARG A 74 -3.95 5.84 4.25
N TYR A 75 -3.00 6.78 4.32
CA TYR A 75 -2.29 7.29 3.16
C TYR A 75 -1.61 6.17 2.35
N LEU A 76 -0.93 5.23 3.02
CA LEU A 76 -0.30 4.08 2.36
C LEU A 76 -1.32 3.14 1.73
N SER A 77 -2.42 2.86 2.45
CA SER A 77 -3.51 2.00 1.96
C SER A 77 -4.19 2.59 0.73
N ASP A 78 -4.50 3.89 0.74
CA ASP A 78 -5.10 4.61 -0.38
C ASP A 78 -4.15 4.64 -1.60
N GLU A 79 -2.85 4.86 -1.36
CA GLU A 79 -1.84 4.86 -2.42
C GLU A 79 -1.67 3.48 -3.05
N TYR A 80 -1.64 2.42 -2.24
CA TYR A 80 -1.58 1.04 -2.74
C TYR A 80 -2.83 0.69 -3.55
N ARG A 81 -4.01 1.01 -3.01
CA ARG A 81 -5.27 0.80 -3.72
C ARG A 81 -5.31 1.54 -5.06
N SER A 82 -4.99 2.83 -5.09
CA SER A 82 -4.96 3.59 -6.34
C SER A 82 -4.00 2.96 -7.35
N ASN A 83 -2.83 2.51 -6.91
CA ASN A 83 -1.81 1.95 -7.78
C ASN A 83 -2.26 0.64 -8.46
N TRP A 84 -2.86 -0.29 -7.73
CA TRP A 84 -3.32 -1.54 -8.33
C TRP A 84 -4.64 -1.37 -9.11
N VAL A 85 -5.53 -0.46 -8.71
CA VAL A 85 -6.75 -0.13 -9.50
C VAL A 85 -6.37 0.44 -10.86
N ASP A 86 -5.42 1.38 -10.90
CA ASP A 86 -4.93 1.98 -12.14
C ASP A 86 -4.26 0.91 -13.04
N ALA A 87 -3.45 0.01 -12.45
CA ALA A 87 -2.82 -1.08 -13.17
C ALA A 87 -3.84 -2.06 -13.76
N LEU A 88 -4.85 -2.43 -12.98
CA LEU A 88 -5.93 -3.31 -13.44
C LEU A 88 -6.76 -2.68 -14.57
N ALA A 89 -7.06 -1.37 -14.46
CA ALA A 89 -7.78 -0.64 -15.48
C ALA A 89 -7.01 -0.50 -16.80
N ALA A 90 -5.67 -0.47 -16.73
CA ALA A 90 -4.79 -0.40 -17.90
C ALA A 90 -4.48 -1.78 -18.51
N ALA A 91 -4.74 -2.87 -17.80
CA ALA A 91 -4.45 -4.23 -18.25
C ALA A 91 -5.40 -4.65 -19.39
N ALA A 92 -4.94 -5.54 -20.26
CA ALA A 92 -5.79 -6.21 -21.20
C ALA A 92 -6.92 -6.98 -20.47
N PRO A 93 -8.11 -7.18 -21.08
CA PRO A 93 -9.23 -7.86 -20.41
C PRO A 93 -9.02 -9.36 -20.18
N ASP A 94 -7.87 -9.89 -20.56
CA ASP A 94 -7.45 -11.25 -20.32
C ASP A 94 -7.12 -11.49 -18.83
N PRO A 95 -7.59 -12.58 -18.18
CA PRO A 95 -7.36 -12.84 -16.77
C PRO A 95 -5.88 -13.02 -16.41
N HIS A 96 -5.04 -13.62 -17.27
CA HIS A 96 -3.60 -13.73 -17.03
C HIS A 96 -2.94 -12.34 -16.98
N ALA A 97 -3.25 -11.49 -17.98
CA ALA A 97 -2.73 -10.13 -18.03
C ALA A 97 -3.17 -9.31 -16.81
N GLN A 98 -4.43 -9.45 -16.38
CA GLN A 98 -4.96 -8.78 -15.19
C GLN A 98 -4.26 -9.23 -13.90
N LEU A 99 -4.04 -10.54 -13.71
CA LEU A 99 -3.35 -11.06 -12.53
C LEU A 99 -1.90 -10.60 -12.47
N ARG A 100 -1.18 -10.65 -13.61
CA ARG A 100 0.18 -10.14 -13.73
C ARG A 100 0.27 -8.64 -13.44
N ALA A 101 -0.68 -7.84 -13.93
CA ALA A 101 -0.74 -6.41 -13.64
C ALA A 101 -0.89 -6.10 -12.15
N LEU A 102 -1.70 -6.87 -11.40
CA LEU A 102 -1.82 -6.74 -9.94
C LEU A 102 -0.49 -7.08 -9.23
N VAL A 103 0.20 -8.13 -9.68
CA VAL A 103 1.52 -8.50 -9.15
C VAL A 103 2.54 -7.39 -9.41
N GLU A 104 2.66 -6.90 -10.64
CA GLU A 104 3.58 -5.82 -10.99
C GLU A 104 3.28 -4.55 -10.19
N ALA A 105 2.02 -4.20 -10.01
CA ALA A 105 1.59 -3.07 -9.20
C ALA A 105 2.09 -3.18 -7.76
N SER A 106 2.07 -4.38 -7.16
CA SER A 106 2.54 -4.64 -5.80
C SER A 106 4.05 -4.45 -5.64
N PHE A 107 4.83 -4.53 -6.72
CA PHE A 107 6.29 -4.37 -6.69
C PHE A 107 6.82 -3.11 -7.38
N THR A 108 5.97 -2.14 -7.73
CA THR A 108 6.45 -0.84 -8.23
C THR A 108 7.33 -0.14 -7.20
N ALA A 109 8.30 0.68 -7.65
CA ALA A 109 9.18 1.44 -6.75
C ALA A 109 8.39 2.40 -5.84
N LYS A 110 7.23 2.85 -6.29
CA LYS A 110 6.32 3.70 -5.53
C LYS A 110 5.76 2.97 -4.31
N ILE A 111 5.43 1.69 -4.42
CA ILE A 111 4.79 0.87 -3.39
C ILE A 111 5.85 0.07 -2.63
N CYS A 112 6.61 -0.77 -3.33
CA CYS A 112 7.58 -1.69 -2.76
C CYS A 112 8.93 -1.00 -2.56
N ASN A 113 9.07 -0.27 -1.48
CA ASN A 113 10.33 0.31 -1.01
C ASN A 113 10.47 0.11 0.50
N ARG A 114 11.73 0.03 0.98
CA ARG A 114 12.05 -0.28 2.38
C ARG A 114 11.24 0.56 3.36
N ARG A 115 11.17 1.87 3.17
CA ARG A 115 10.50 2.81 4.08
C ARG A 115 9.01 2.50 4.26
N LYS A 116 8.30 2.24 3.17
CA LYS A 116 6.86 1.91 3.22
C LYS A 116 6.62 0.52 3.79
N ILE A 117 7.42 -0.44 3.36
CA ILE A 117 7.33 -1.82 3.85
C ILE A 117 7.62 -1.88 5.35
N SER A 118 8.62 -1.13 5.86
CA SER A 118 8.89 -1.02 7.31
C SER A 118 7.65 -0.63 8.11
N LEU A 119 6.85 0.30 7.58
CA LEU A 119 5.63 0.73 8.26
C LEU A 119 4.53 -0.34 8.23
N TRP A 120 4.32 -1.00 7.07
CA TRP A 120 3.37 -2.11 6.96
C TRP A 120 3.68 -3.20 8.00
N PHE A 121 4.93 -3.69 8.03
CA PHE A 121 5.35 -4.73 8.97
C PHE A 121 5.33 -4.27 10.42
N ALA A 122 5.59 -2.98 10.71
CA ALA A 122 5.46 -2.44 12.06
C ALA A 122 4.02 -2.50 12.57
N PHE A 123 3.02 -2.26 11.72
CA PHE A 123 1.60 -2.42 12.08
C PHE A 123 1.18 -3.89 12.17
N TRP A 124 1.63 -4.74 11.25
CA TRP A 124 1.30 -6.17 11.27
C TRP A 124 1.90 -6.90 12.47
N GLY A 125 3.13 -6.51 12.87
CA GLY A 125 3.84 -7.12 14.00
C GLY A 125 3.29 -6.74 15.38
N GLU A 126 2.53 -5.67 15.49
CA GLU A 126 1.93 -5.24 16.75
C GLU A 126 0.55 -5.86 16.96
N SER A 127 0.45 -6.91 17.79
CA SER A 127 -0.83 -7.61 18.05
C SER A 127 -1.96 -6.69 18.56
N ARG A 128 -1.61 -5.61 19.27
CA ARG A 128 -2.54 -4.57 19.73
C ARG A 128 -3.05 -3.66 18.61
N SER A 129 -2.32 -3.55 17.52
CA SER A 129 -2.66 -2.70 16.37
C SER A 129 -3.64 -3.35 15.40
N ARG A 130 -3.89 -4.65 15.49
CA ARG A 130 -4.74 -5.38 14.54
C ARG A 130 -6.17 -4.80 14.40
N PRO A 131 -6.93 -4.50 15.47
CA PRO A 131 -8.25 -3.87 15.30
C PRO A 131 -8.19 -2.52 14.63
N LYS A 132 -7.11 -1.75 14.86
CA LYS A 132 -6.85 -0.44 14.28
C LYS A 132 -6.51 -0.58 12.79
N TYR A 133 -5.60 -1.50 12.46
CA TYR A 133 -5.25 -1.85 11.09
C TYR A 133 -6.49 -2.24 10.28
N MET A 134 -7.28 -3.19 10.76
CA MET A 134 -8.50 -3.65 10.08
C MET A 134 -9.53 -2.53 9.88
N ARG A 135 -9.61 -1.58 10.78
CA ARG A 135 -10.50 -0.42 10.63
C ARG A 135 -10.03 0.54 9.54
N VAL A 136 -8.72 0.69 9.35
CA VAL A 136 -8.14 1.61 8.37
C VAL A 136 -7.99 0.97 7.00
N CYS A 137 -7.47 -0.26 6.94
CA CYS A 137 -7.06 -0.93 5.71
C CYS A 137 -7.99 -2.06 5.26
N GLY A 138 -8.73 -2.68 6.19
CA GLY A 138 -9.44 -3.94 5.94
C GLY A 138 -10.42 -3.93 4.76
N ALA A 139 -11.02 -2.77 4.44
CA ALA A 139 -11.89 -2.66 3.28
C ALA A 139 -11.09 -2.73 1.96
N HIS A 140 -9.93 -2.06 1.88
CA HIS A 140 -9.05 -2.08 0.71
C HIS A 140 -8.36 -3.43 0.54
N ASP A 141 -7.93 -4.05 1.64
CA ASP A 141 -7.35 -5.40 1.62
C ASP A 141 -8.37 -6.41 1.09
N LYS A 142 -9.60 -6.34 1.62
CA LYS A 142 -10.69 -7.20 1.13
C LYS A 142 -11.00 -6.97 -0.35
N GLU A 143 -11.04 -5.72 -0.80
CA GLU A 143 -11.27 -5.37 -2.20
C GLU A 143 -10.19 -5.96 -3.10
N PHE A 144 -8.90 -5.87 -2.72
CA PHE A 144 -7.79 -6.48 -3.44
C PHE A 144 -7.94 -8.00 -3.52
N SER A 145 -8.17 -8.67 -2.38
CA SER A 145 -8.37 -10.13 -2.31
C SER A 145 -9.58 -10.60 -3.13
N ASP A 146 -10.69 -9.85 -3.11
CA ASP A 146 -11.87 -10.16 -3.92
C ASP A 146 -11.56 -10.08 -5.43
N HIS A 147 -10.74 -9.11 -5.88
CA HIS A 147 -10.29 -9.01 -7.27
C HIS A 147 -9.37 -10.17 -7.66
N VAL A 148 -8.35 -10.47 -6.85
CA VAL A 148 -7.45 -11.61 -7.09
C VAL A 148 -8.24 -12.91 -7.20
N LEU A 149 -9.13 -13.17 -6.24
CA LEU A 149 -9.95 -14.38 -6.24
C LEU A 149 -10.88 -14.45 -7.46
N SER A 150 -11.50 -13.33 -7.86
CA SER A 150 -12.36 -13.28 -9.05
C SER A 150 -11.59 -13.63 -10.33
N ILE A 151 -10.36 -13.12 -10.46
CA ILE A 151 -9.50 -13.42 -11.60
C ILE A 151 -9.07 -14.90 -11.56
N CYS A 152 -8.67 -15.43 -10.40
CA CYS A 152 -8.32 -16.84 -10.22
C CYS A 152 -9.47 -17.79 -10.59
N ARG A 153 -10.73 -17.43 -10.26
CA ARG A 153 -11.92 -18.21 -10.67
C ARG A 153 -12.10 -18.24 -12.18
N ARG A 154 -11.84 -17.14 -12.87
CA ARG A 154 -11.90 -17.10 -14.34
C ARG A 154 -10.82 -17.96 -14.96
N LEU A 155 -9.61 -17.95 -14.41
CA LEU A 155 -8.50 -18.80 -14.85
C LEU A 155 -8.79 -20.28 -14.58
N GLU A 156 -9.28 -20.65 -13.40
CA GLU A 156 -9.68 -22.02 -13.06
C GLU A 156 -10.73 -22.57 -14.02
N SER A 157 -11.67 -21.73 -14.46
CA SER A 157 -12.70 -22.14 -15.41
C SER A 157 -12.20 -22.31 -16.83
N ALA A 158 -11.11 -21.61 -17.21
CA ALA A 158 -10.59 -21.54 -18.57
C ALA A 158 -9.38 -22.44 -18.84
N SER A 159 -8.72 -22.99 -17.80
CA SER A 159 -7.49 -23.77 -17.90
C SER A 159 -7.54 -25.05 -17.06
N ASP A 160 -6.59 -25.95 -17.28
CA ASP A 160 -6.35 -27.12 -16.41
C ASP A 160 -5.60 -26.68 -15.13
N ALA A 161 -6.28 -25.86 -14.32
CA ALA A 161 -5.72 -25.32 -13.10
C ALA A 161 -5.32 -26.41 -12.12
N ARG A 162 -4.08 -26.34 -11.60
CA ARG A 162 -3.54 -27.30 -10.64
C ARG A 162 -3.98 -27.04 -9.20
N LEU A 163 -4.48 -25.85 -8.91
CA LEU A 163 -5.00 -25.45 -7.60
C LEU A 163 -6.40 -24.86 -7.76
N SER A 164 -7.22 -24.96 -6.73
CA SER A 164 -8.47 -24.23 -6.68
C SER A 164 -8.24 -22.72 -6.67
N ALA A 165 -9.18 -21.94 -7.19
CA ALA A 165 -9.09 -20.48 -7.21
C ALA A 165 -8.80 -19.88 -5.81
N ASN A 166 -9.41 -20.44 -4.75
CA ASN A 166 -9.18 -19.98 -3.38
C ASN A 166 -7.73 -20.25 -2.95
N THR A 167 -7.20 -21.44 -3.22
CA THR A 167 -5.81 -21.80 -2.86
C THR A 167 -4.82 -20.97 -3.66
N ALA A 168 -5.08 -20.79 -4.96
CA ALA A 168 -4.24 -19.97 -5.83
C ALA A 168 -4.17 -18.52 -5.36
N ALA A 169 -5.33 -17.90 -5.06
CA ALA A 169 -5.39 -16.53 -4.55
C ALA A 169 -4.60 -16.37 -3.26
N LEU A 170 -4.83 -17.23 -2.26
CA LEU A 170 -4.08 -17.22 -0.99
C LEU A 170 -2.58 -17.42 -1.19
N SER A 171 -2.17 -18.30 -2.12
CA SER A 171 -0.75 -18.56 -2.40
C SER A 171 -0.08 -17.34 -3.03
N ILE A 172 -0.73 -16.68 -3.98
CA ILE A 172 -0.23 -15.50 -4.67
C ILE A 172 -0.11 -14.32 -3.69
N GLU A 173 -1.16 -14.03 -2.93
CA GLU A 173 -1.15 -12.95 -1.93
C GLU A 173 -0.10 -13.20 -0.85
N GLY A 174 -0.06 -14.42 -0.28
CA GLY A 174 0.94 -14.78 0.73
C GLY A 174 2.38 -14.73 0.19
N MET A 175 2.60 -15.04 -1.09
CA MET A 175 3.91 -14.90 -1.71
C MET A 175 4.30 -13.43 -1.91
N ILE A 176 3.37 -12.55 -2.30
CA ILE A 176 3.62 -11.10 -2.40
C ILE A 176 4.07 -10.56 -1.04
N ASP A 177 3.34 -10.87 0.02
CA ASP A 177 3.66 -10.41 1.38
C ASP A 177 5.01 -10.95 1.87
N GLY A 178 5.29 -12.24 1.65
CA GLY A 178 6.58 -12.84 1.98
C GLY A 178 7.75 -12.23 1.21
N LEU A 179 7.55 -11.93 -0.07
CA LEU A 179 8.58 -11.27 -0.88
C LEU A 179 8.79 -9.80 -0.49
N TRP A 180 7.77 -9.08 -0.02
CA TRP A 180 7.95 -7.76 0.58
C TRP A 180 8.89 -7.80 1.80
N GLN A 181 8.78 -8.84 2.63
CA GLN A 181 9.67 -9.01 3.78
C GLN A 181 11.15 -9.07 3.38
N ASN A 182 11.48 -9.65 2.22
CA ASN A 182 12.86 -9.72 1.73
C ASN A 182 13.50 -8.34 1.47
N PHE A 183 12.71 -7.28 1.27
CA PHE A 183 13.26 -5.92 1.18
C PHE A 183 13.66 -5.33 2.55
N LEU A 184 13.24 -5.94 3.65
CA LEU A 184 13.62 -5.52 5.00
C LEU A 184 14.78 -6.36 5.55
N ILE A 185 14.65 -7.67 5.51
CA ILE A 185 15.53 -8.64 6.20
C ILE A 185 16.07 -9.73 5.27
N GLY A 186 15.78 -9.67 3.98
CA GLY A 186 16.27 -10.63 2.98
C GLY A 186 17.75 -10.43 2.62
N PRO A 187 18.26 -11.27 1.71
CA PRO A 187 19.66 -11.21 1.28
C PRO A 187 19.97 -9.86 0.61
N PRO A 188 21.21 -9.35 0.78
CA PRO A 188 21.64 -8.14 0.10
C PRO A 188 21.47 -8.26 -1.43
N GLY A 189 20.94 -7.20 -2.05
CA GLY A 189 20.78 -7.16 -3.51
C GLY A 189 19.49 -7.77 -4.06
N PHE A 190 18.55 -8.21 -3.21
CA PHE A 190 17.23 -8.65 -3.66
C PHE A 190 16.51 -7.53 -4.42
N LYS A 191 16.00 -7.84 -5.61
CA LYS A 191 15.44 -6.84 -6.53
C LYS A 191 13.97 -7.12 -6.83
N ARG A 192 13.19 -6.04 -7.08
CA ARG A 192 11.75 -6.14 -7.40
C ARG A 192 11.44 -7.04 -8.58
N HIS A 193 12.23 -7.00 -9.65
CA HIS A 193 11.99 -7.86 -10.81
C HIS A 193 12.12 -9.36 -10.47
N GLN A 194 13.00 -9.73 -9.52
CA GLN A 194 13.12 -11.12 -9.06
C GLN A 194 11.85 -11.56 -8.30
N ALA A 195 11.27 -10.65 -7.49
CA ALA A 195 10.01 -10.91 -6.82
C ALA A 195 8.86 -11.07 -7.82
N VAL A 196 8.74 -10.18 -8.79
CA VAL A 196 7.73 -10.26 -9.85
C VAL A 196 7.86 -11.57 -10.62
N GLN A 197 9.09 -11.91 -11.05
CA GLN A 197 9.34 -13.13 -11.80
C GLN A 197 8.96 -14.38 -11.00
N ALA A 198 9.31 -14.44 -9.72
CA ALA A 198 8.97 -15.59 -8.87
C ALA A 198 7.44 -15.78 -8.72
N VAL A 199 6.67 -14.68 -8.60
CA VAL A 199 5.20 -14.79 -8.55
C VAL A 199 4.64 -15.17 -9.92
N PHE A 200 5.23 -14.69 -11.02
CA PHE A 200 4.83 -15.10 -12.38
C PHE A 200 5.05 -16.59 -12.62
N GLU A 201 6.18 -17.13 -12.21
CA GLU A 201 6.46 -18.57 -12.32
C GLU A 201 5.48 -19.41 -11.48
N LEU A 202 5.07 -18.91 -10.30
CA LEU A 202 3.99 -19.53 -9.52
C LEU A 202 2.67 -19.51 -10.30
N ILE A 203 2.27 -18.38 -10.86
CA ILE A 203 1.03 -18.26 -11.65
C ILE A 203 1.05 -19.23 -12.83
N ASP A 204 2.13 -19.25 -13.60
CA ASP A 204 2.27 -20.12 -14.78
C ASP A 204 2.30 -21.61 -14.38
N SER A 205 2.83 -21.93 -13.19
CA SER A 205 2.77 -23.30 -12.66
C SER A 205 1.38 -23.75 -12.24
N ILE A 206 0.54 -22.81 -11.77
CA ILE A 206 -0.85 -23.09 -11.36
C ILE A 206 -1.77 -23.16 -12.60
N TYR A 207 -1.59 -22.24 -13.53
CA TYR A 207 -2.43 -22.06 -14.73
C TYR A 207 -1.58 -22.23 -15.99
N PRO A 208 -1.26 -23.48 -16.39
CA PRO A 208 -0.50 -23.72 -17.61
C PRO A 208 -1.29 -23.27 -18.86
N ASP A 209 -0.57 -22.83 -19.89
CA ASP A 209 -1.12 -22.31 -21.16
C ASP A 209 -1.86 -23.35 -22.04
N HIS A 210 -2.43 -24.39 -21.45
CA HIS A 210 -3.20 -25.38 -22.17
C HIS A 210 -4.70 -25.14 -21.89
N PRO A 211 -5.51 -24.76 -22.92
CA PRO A 211 -6.95 -24.66 -22.76
C PRO A 211 -7.51 -26.05 -22.40
N LYS A 212 -8.53 -26.07 -21.53
CA LYS A 212 -9.31 -27.28 -21.25
C LYS A 212 -9.84 -27.84 -22.59
N GLN A 213 -9.52 -29.10 -22.87
CA GLN A 213 -10.10 -29.84 -24.00
C GLN A 213 -11.59 -30.11 -23.76
#